data_3877693e068cfb90eed5e3242b952a26
#
_entry.id   3877693e068cfb90eed5e3242b952a26
#
_cell.length_a   1.000
_cell.length_b   1.000
_cell.length_c   1.000
_cell.angle_alpha   90.00
_cell.angle_beta   90.00
_cell.angle_gamma   90.00
#
_symmetry.space_group_name_H-M   'P 1'
#
loop_
_entity.id
_entity.type
_entity.pdbx_description
1 polymer ?
#
loop_
_entity_poly.entity_id
_entity_poly.type
_entity_poly.pdbx_seq_one_letter_code
_entity_poly.pdbx_strand_id
1 'polypeptide(L)'
;MEMTDLNSIAAEIHASNAHWWRDPANGERLDRNKGEMLMLVVSELSEAMEGERKNLMDDHLPHRKMAEVELADAKIRLFDFAGGCGFKLVDPEGLAIDLSDNRAEALFAIVRLVTGVGNLIESNWHVRVGIEITRVLATIDAYAAKFGYDVDGAVTEKREYNAVRADHKNEARLAANGKKW
;
A
#
# COMPACT_ATOMS: atom_id res chain seq x y z
N MET A 1 -12.22 21.52 -7.07
CA MET A 1 -11.06 20.70 -6.63
C MET A 1 -10.82 19.72 -7.76
N GLU A 2 -9.69 19.84 -8.46
CA GLU A 2 -9.36 18.84 -9.49
C GLU A 2 -9.29 17.46 -8.82
N MET A 3 -10.04 16.50 -9.37
CA MET A 3 -9.93 15.11 -8.95
C MET A 3 -8.50 14.65 -9.25
N THR A 4 -7.75 14.34 -8.22
CA THR A 4 -6.40 13.81 -8.38
C THR A 4 -6.52 12.44 -9.08
N ASP A 5 -5.95 12.33 -10.27
CA ASP A 5 -5.99 11.08 -11.03
C ASP A 5 -5.18 9.98 -10.31
N LEU A 6 -5.86 8.96 -9.80
CA LEU A 6 -5.24 7.83 -9.11
C LEU A 6 -4.18 7.11 -9.96
N ASN A 7 -4.35 7.11 -11.29
CA ASN A 7 -3.37 6.51 -12.19
C ASN A 7 -2.08 7.34 -12.28
N SER A 8 -2.18 8.67 -12.18
CA SER A 8 -1.01 9.55 -12.09
C SER A 8 -0.25 9.31 -10.77
N ILE A 9 -0.97 9.18 -9.65
CA ILE A 9 -0.37 8.82 -8.36
C ILE A 9 0.33 7.46 -8.44
N ALA A 10 -0.33 6.46 -9.02
CA ALA A 10 0.23 5.11 -9.18
C ALA A 10 1.52 5.14 -10.02
N ALA A 11 1.53 5.90 -11.12
CA ALA A 11 2.71 6.05 -11.97
C ALA A 11 3.87 6.75 -11.24
N GLU A 12 3.59 7.79 -10.47
CA GLU A 12 4.59 8.54 -9.69
C GLU A 12 5.18 7.68 -8.57
N ILE A 13 4.34 6.98 -7.79
CA ILE A 13 4.78 6.10 -6.72
C ILE A 13 5.60 4.94 -7.29
N HIS A 14 5.14 4.32 -8.39
CA HIS A 14 5.89 3.26 -9.05
C HIS A 14 7.26 3.76 -9.56
N ALA A 15 7.33 4.95 -10.12
CA ALA A 15 8.61 5.53 -10.56
C ALA A 15 9.60 5.71 -9.39
N SER A 16 9.13 6.19 -8.24
CA SER A 16 9.97 6.32 -7.03
C SER A 16 10.39 4.97 -6.44
N ASN A 17 9.57 3.93 -6.61
CA ASN A 17 9.80 2.57 -6.13
C ASN A 17 10.45 1.65 -7.18
N ALA A 18 10.86 2.15 -8.35
CA ALA A 18 11.37 1.35 -9.46
C ALA A 18 12.55 0.43 -9.10
N HIS A 19 13.33 0.79 -8.08
CA HIS A 19 14.44 -0.02 -7.58
C HIS A 19 13.99 -1.36 -6.97
N TRP A 20 12.76 -1.48 -6.46
CA TRP A 20 12.19 -2.74 -5.97
C TRP A 20 11.75 -3.69 -7.10
N TRP A 21 11.64 -3.15 -8.32
CA TRP A 21 11.30 -3.90 -9.53
C TRP A 21 12.53 -4.29 -10.34
N ARG A 22 13.72 -4.12 -9.76
CA ARG A 22 14.99 -4.45 -10.39
C ARG A 22 15.85 -5.30 -9.47
N ASP A 23 16.56 -6.24 -10.08
CA ASP A 23 17.58 -7.02 -9.40
C ASP A 23 18.70 -6.06 -8.92
N PRO A 24 19.00 -6.02 -7.61
CA PRO A 24 20.01 -5.13 -7.08
C PRO A 24 21.43 -5.44 -7.56
N ALA A 25 21.70 -6.66 -8.08
CA ALA A 25 23.01 -7.08 -8.55
C ALA A 25 23.29 -6.64 -9.99
N ASN A 26 22.30 -6.69 -10.88
CA ASN A 26 22.51 -6.47 -12.32
C ASN A 26 21.57 -5.40 -12.92
N GLY A 27 20.57 -4.91 -12.14
CA GLY A 27 19.62 -3.90 -12.59
C GLY A 27 18.53 -4.41 -13.53
N GLU A 28 18.48 -5.71 -13.83
CA GLU A 28 17.47 -6.29 -14.69
C GLU A 28 16.06 -6.19 -14.06
N ARG A 29 15.05 -6.04 -14.91
CA ARG A 29 13.65 -6.00 -14.44
C ARG A 29 13.25 -7.37 -13.88
N LEU A 30 12.70 -7.35 -12.67
CA LEU A 30 12.14 -8.53 -12.03
C LEU A 30 10.68 -8.72 -12.46
N ASP A 31 10.31 -9.97 -12.74
CA ASP A 31 8.91 -10.38 -12.79
C ASP A 31 8.44 -10.65 -11.35
N ARG A 32 7.81 -9.62 -10.74
CA ARG A 32 7.41 -9.68 -9.34
C ARG A 32 6.22 -10.62 -9.14
N ASN A 33 6.33 -11.50 -8.16
CA ASN A 33 5.21 -12.33 -7.74
C ASN A 33 4.09 -11.46 -7.15
N LYS A 34 2.90 -11.52 -7.76
CA LYS A 34 1.76 -10.69 -7.36
C LYS A 34 1.22 -11.06 -5.97
N GLY A 35 1.29 -12.33 -5.60
CA GLY A 35 0.92 -12.81 -4.26
C GLY A 35 1.83 -12.26 -3.17
N GLU A 36 3.16 -12.23 -3.42
CA GLU A 36 4.11 -11.57 -2.51
C GLU A 36 3.77 -10.08 -2.31
N MET A 37 3.48 -9.37 -3.39
CA MET A 37 3.16 -7.95 -3.33
C MET A 37 1.88 -7.68 -2.53
N LEU A 38 0.84 -8.50 -2.73
CA LEU A 38 -0.39 -8.41 -1.95
C LEU A 38 -0.17 -8.80 -0.49
N MET A 39 0.72 -9.78 -0.23
CA MET A 39 1.07 -10.15 1.14
C MET A 39 1.81 -9.03 1.88
N LEU A 40 2.61 -8.21 1.17
CA LEU A 40 3.20 -7.00 1.75
C LEU A 40 2.13 -5.96 2.14
N VAL A 41 1.05 -5.82 1.36
CA VAL A 41 -0.09 -4.97 1.77
C VAL A 41 -0.74 -5.51 3.05
N VAL A 42 -0.92 -6.84 3.14
CA VAL A 42 -1.49 -7.49 4.33
C VAL A 42 -0.57 -7.31 5.55
N SER A 43 0.76 -7.31 5.38
CA SER A 43 1.69 -7.05 6.49
C SER A 43 1.50 -5.64 7.07
N GLU A 44 1.38 -4.61 6.22
CA GLU A 44 1.13 -3.24 6.69
C GLU A 44 -0.22 -3.12 7.43
N LEU A 45 -1.27 -3.79 6.92
CA LEU A 45 -2.56 -3.84 7.61
C LEU A 45 -2.49 -4.57 8.96
N SER A 46 -1.60 -5.56 9.08
CA SER A 46 -1.35 -6.26 10.34
C SER A 46 -0.56 -5.41 11.34
N GLU A 47 0.38 -4.59 10.85
CA GLU A 47 1.12 -3.62 11.65
C GLU A 47 0.20 -2.47 12.09
N ALA A 48 -0.71 -2.01 11.21
CA ALA A 48 -1.77 -1.07 11.59
C ALA A 48 -2.65 -1.62 12.71
N MET A 49 -3.04 -2.91 12.64
CA MET A 49 -3.78 -3.57 13.72
C MET A 49 -3.00 -3.60 15.04
N GLU A 50 -1.70 -3.84 14.98
CA GLU A 50 -0.85 -3.83 16.18
C GLU A 50 -0.76 -2.41 16.78
N GLY A 51 -0.64 -1.38 15.92
CA GLY A 51 -0.68 0.02 16.29
C GLY A 51 -1.98 0.39 17.00
N GLU A 52 -3.13 -0.04 16.46
CA GLU A 52 -4.44 0.18 17.08
C GLU A 52 -4.57 -0.53 18.44
N ARG A 53 -4.19 -1.79 18.49
CA ARG A 53 -4.31 -2.63 19.69
C ARG A 53 -3.52 -2.09 20.88
N LYS A 54 -2.35 -1.47 20.61
CA LYS A 54 -1.44 -0.96 21.63
C LYS A 54 -1.44 0.57 21.73
N ASN A 55 -2.18 1.26 20.88
CA ASN A 55 -2.18 2.73 20.78
C ASN A 55 -0.78 3.33 20.58
N LEU A 56 0.01 2.72 19.67
CA LEU A 56 1.40 3.09 19.41
C LEU A 56 1.53 4.33 18.53
N MET A 57 2.63 5.05 18.73
CA MET A 57 3.17 5.99 17.75
C MET A 57 4.10 5.25 16.80
N ASP A 58 4.28 5.78 15.57
CA ASP A 58 5.18 5.21 14.58
C ASP A 58 6.66 5.49 14.93
N ASP A 59 7.52 4.52 14.65
CA ASP A 59 8.96 4.63 14.96
C ASP A 59 9.71 5.55 13.98
N HIS A 60 9.20 5.69 12.75
CA HIS A 60 9.81 6.51 11.70
C HIS A 60 9.22 7.93 11.65
N LEU A 61 7.93 8.06 11.97
CA LEU A 61 7.18 9.32 12.03
C LEU A 61 6.56 9.47 13.45
N PRO A 62 7.37 9.73 14.49
CA PRO A 62 6.96 9.60 15.90
C PRO A 62 5.88 10.61 16.34
N HIS A 63 5.51 11.55 15.49
CA HIS A 63 4.40 12.49 15.71
C HIS A 63 3.07 11.95 15.16
N ARG A 64 3.07 10.81 14.45
CA ARG A 64 1.89 10.14 13.89
C ARG A 64 1.58 8.84 14.62
N LYS A 65 0.33 8.40 14.55
CA LYS A 65 -0.05 7.06 15.03
C LYS A 65 0.51 5.98 14.11
N MET A 66 0.99 4.88 14.68
CA MET A 66 1.49 3.74 13.92
C MET A 66 0.43 3.25 12.91
N ALA A 67 -0.82 3.07 13.34
CA ALA A 67 -1.89 2.64 12.44
C ALA A 67 -2.11 3.57 11.23
N GLU A 68 -1.97 4.89 11.42
CA GLU A 68 -2.07 5.88 10.35
C GLU A 68 -0.94 5.72 9.32
N VAL A 69 0.28 5.52 9.80
CA VAL A 69 1.48 5.38 8.95
C VAL A 69 1.47 4.05 8.21
N GLU A 70 1.07 2.96 8.86
CA GLU A 70 0.99 1.66 8.23
C GLU A 70 -0.14 1.57 7.19
N LEU A 71 -1.24 2.28 7.39
CA LEU A 71 -2.25 2.45 6.36
C LEU A 71 -1.73 3.25 5.16
N ALA A 72 -0.86 4.24 5.39
CA ALA A 72 -0.18 4.97 4.32
C ALA A 72 0.79 4.05 3.55
N ASP A 73 1.56 3.20 4.22
CA ASP A 73 2.42 2.20 3.57
C ASP A 73 1.60 1.20 2.76
N ALA A 74 0.45 0.74 3.27
CA ALA A 74 -0.47 -0.10 2.51
C ALA A 74 -0.97 0.58 1.22
N LYS A 75 -1.32 1.88 1.26
CA LYS A 75 -1.67 2.67 0.07
C LYS A 75 -0.50 2.78 -0.90
N ILE A 76 0.71 3.09 -0.43
CA ILE A 76 1.91 3.19 -1.25
C ILE A 76 2.18 1.86 -1.98
N ARG A 77 2.07 0.72 -1.29
CA ARG A 77 2.22 -0.61 -1.90
C ARG A 77 1.16 -0.90 -2.95
N LEU A 78 -0.10 -0.53 -2.71
CA LEU A 78 -1.19 -0.73 -3.66
C LEU A 78 -1.02 0.13 -4.93
N PHE A 79 -0.59 1.38 -4.78
CA PHE A 79 -0.30 2.25 -5.92
C PHE A 79 0.91 1.74 -6.72
N ASP A 80 2.00 1.34 -6.05
CA ASP A 80 3.16 0.74 -6.71
C ASP A 80 2.79 -0.55 -7.45
N PHE A 81 1.96 -1.40 -6.83
CA PHE A 81 1.45 -2.62 -7.44
C PHE A 81 0.62 -2.32 -8.69
N ALA A 82 -0.31 -1.37 -8.62
CA ALA A 82 -1.13 -0.98 -9.77
C ALA A 82 -0.26 -0.42 -10.90
N GLY A 83 0.66 0.50 -10.59
CA GLY A 83 1.57 1.11 -11.56
C GLY A 83 2.50 0.10 -12.21
N GLY A 84 3.14 -0.76 -11.42
CA GLY A 84 4.11 -1.75 -11.89
C GLY A 84 3.49 -2.88 -12.71
N CYS A 85 2.25 -3.28 -12.41
CA CYS A 85 1.50 -4.29 -13.16
C CYS A 85 0.63 -3.72 -14.28
N GLY A 86 0.50 -2.39 -14.37
CA GLY A 86 -0.31 -1.71 -15.40
C GLY A 86 -1.83 -1.84 -15.17
N PHE A 87 -2.28 -2.08 -13.94
CA PHE A 87 -3.70 -2.09 -13.61
C PHE A 87 -4.25 -0.66 -13.60
N LYS A 88 -5.36 -0.45 -14.33
CA LYS A 88 -6.01 0.86 -14.41
C LYS A 88 -6.97 1.05 -13.25
N LEU A 89 -6.67 2.03 -12.42
CA LEU A 89 -7.54 2.47 -11.34
C LEU A 89 -8.70 3.31 -11.90
N VAL A 90 -9.83 3.27 -11.22
CA VAL A 90 -11.07 3.95 -11.60
C VAL A 90 -11.40 5.07 -10.59
N ASP A 91 -12.52 5.76 -10.79
CA ASP A 91 -13.03 6.71 -9.82
C ASP A 91 -13.39 5.98 -8.51
N PRO A 92 -12.90 6.43 -7.35
CA PRO A 92 -13.19 5.79 -6.06
C PRO A 92 -14.59 6.06 -5.52
N GLU A 93 -15.36 6.98 -6.13
CA GLU A 93 -16.69 7.37 -5.64
C GLU A 93 -17.63 6.16 -5.55
N GLY A 94 -18.21 5.95 -4.38
CA GLY A 94 -19.14 4.86 -4.10
C GLY A 94 -18.53 3.47 -4.03
N LEU A 95 -17.20 3.32 -4.09
CA LEU A 95 -16.54 2.01 -4.03
C LEU A 95 -16.19 1.56 -2.60
N ALA A 96 -16.04 2.48 -1.64
CA ALA A 96 -15.77 2.12 -0.25
C ALA A 96 -16.92 1.29 0.32
N ILE A 97 -16.57 0.30 1.15
CA ILE A 97 -17.58 -0.46 1.91
C ILE A 97 -17.86 0.19 3.26
N ASP A 98 -19.06 -0.07 3.81
CA ASP A 98 -19.35 0.29 5.18
C ASP A 98 -18.46 -0.47 6.15
N LEU A 99 -17.86 0.25 7.10
CA LEU A 99 -16.95 -0.29 8.07
C LEU A 99 -17.60 -0.36 9.46
N SER A 100 -17.29 -1.44 10.16
CA SER A 100 -17.63 -1.60 11.59
C SER A 100 -17.00 -0.50 12.44
N ASP A 101 -17.62 -0.19 13.59
CA ASP A 101 -17.04 0.68 14.62
C ASP A 101 -15.88 0.00 15.36
N ASN A 102 -15.77 -1.32 15.25
CA ASN A 102 -14.63 -2.06 15.76
C ASN A 102 -13.46 -1.96 14.77
N ARG A 103 -12.36 -1.32 15.20
CA ARG A 103 -11.18 -1.05 14.36
C ARG A 103 -10.58 -2.34 13.77
N ALA A 104 -10.48 -3.39 14.56
CA ALA A 104 -9.93 -4.67 14.12
C ALA A 104 -10.80 -5.34 13.06
N GLU A 105 -12.12 -5.33 13.25
CA GLU A 105 -13.07 -5.86 12.27
C GLU A 105 -13.04 -5.04 10.97
N ALA A 106 -12.94 -3.72 11.07
CA ALA A 106 -12.79 -2.83 9.93
C ALA A 106 -11.50 -3.10 9.15
N LEU A 107 -10.35 -3.27 9.82
CA LEU A 107 -9.09 -3.69 9.17
C LEU A 107 -9.20 -5.07 8.53
N PHE A 108 -9.86 -6.02 9.18
CA PHE A 108 -10.09 -7.35 8.62
C PHE A 108 -10.96 -7.29 7.35
N ALA A 109 -11.95 -6.38 7.29
CA ALA A 109 -12.71 -6.16 6.07
C ALA A 109 -11.83 -5.67 4.91
N ILE A 110 -10.86 -4.79 5.17
CA ILE A 110 -9.87 -4.35 4.16
C ILE A 110 -9.01 -5.54 3.70
N VAL A 111 -8.51 -6.38 4.60
CA VAL A 111 -7.76 -7.60 4.26
C VAL A 111 -8.57 -8.53 3.34
N ARG A 112 -9.86 -8.68 3.58
CA ARG A 112 -10.74 -9.47 2.70
C ARG A 112 -10.83 -8.89 1.29
N LEU A 113 -10.85 -7.57 1.13
CA LEU A 113 -10.81 -6.93 -0.19
C LEU A 113 -9.46 -7.18 -0.89
N VAL A 114 -8.33 -7.10 -0.16
CA VAL A 114 -7.01 -7.45 -0.71
C VAL A 114 -6.99 -8.90 -1.20
N THR A 115 -7.59 -9.83 -0.46
CA THR A 115 -7.76 -11.23 -0.91
C THR A 115 -8.60 -11.31 -2.20
N GLY A 116 -9.64 -10.48 -2.32
CA GLY A 116 -10.44 -10.36 -3.54
C GLY A 116 -9.62 -9.96 -4.77
N VAL A 117 -8.66 -9.03 -4.60
CA VAL A 117 -7.71 -8.68 -5.67
C VAL A 117 -6.93 -9.91 -6.13
N GLY A 118 -6.41 -10.72 -5.21
CA GLY A 118 -5.68 -11.96 -5.52
C GLY A 118 -6.52 -12.94 -6.35
N ASN A 119 -7.76 -13.20 -5.93
CA ASN A 119 -8.69 -14.09 -6.65
C ASN A 119 -8.99 -13.62 -8.09
N LEU A 120 -9.09 -12.29 -8.31
CA LEU A 120 -9.31 -11.72 -9.63
C LEU A 120 -8.08 -11.86 -10.53
N ILE A 121 -6.89 -11.77 -9.99
CA ILE A 121 -5.63 -11.98 -10.72
C ILE A 121 -5.53 -13.43 -11.21
N GLU A 122 -5.80 -14.40 -10.35
CA GLU A 122 -5.82 -15.83 -10.70
C GLU A 122 -6.84 -16.15 -11.80
N SER A 123 -7.98 -15.45 -11.79
CA SER A 123 -9.03 -15.59 -12.79
C SER A 123 -8.77 -14.81 -14.10
N ASN A 124 -7.64 -14.12 -14.20
CA ASN A 124 -7.22 -13.31 -15.36
C ASN A 124 -8.19 -12.16 -15.74
N TRP A 125 -8.87 -11.58 -14.76
CA TRP A 125 -9.87 -10.52 -14.94
C TRP A 125 -9.26 -9.13 -14.74
N HIS A 126 -8.26 -8.75 -15.54
CA HIS A 126 -7.43 -7.56 -15.35
C HIS A 126 -8.20 -6.25 -15.16
N VAL A 127 -9.31 -6.04 -15.89
CA VAL A 127 -10.13 -4.81 -15.71
C VAL A 127 -10.74 -4.75 -14.31
N ARG A 128 -11.23 -5.89 -13.80
CA ARG A 128 -11.80 -5.95 -12.44
C ARG A 128 -10.75 -5.82 -11.35
N VAL A 129 -9.51 -6.22 -11.61
CA VAL A 129 -8.40 -6.03 -10.67
C VAL A 129 -8.22 -4.55 -10.34
N GLY A 130 -8.19 -3.65 -11.33
CA GLY A 130 -8.08 -2.22 -11.10
C GLY A 130 -9.24 -1.65 -10.29
N ILE A 131 -10.47 -2.10 -10.56
CA ILE A 131 -11.66 -1.69 -9.76
C ILE A 131 -11.52 -2.15 -8.32
N GLU A 132 -11.09 -3.40 -8.08
CA GLU A 132 -10.97 -3.93 -6.72
C GLU A 132 -9.81 -3.27 -5.95
N ILE A 133 -8.68 -2.96 -6.59
CA ILE A 133 -7.60 -2.17 -5.97
C ILE A 133 -8.14 -0.78 -5.58
N THR A 134 -8.90 -0.12 -6.46
CA THR A 134 -9.52 1.18 -6.15
C THR A 134 -10.47 1.06 -4.97
N ARG A 135 -11.24 -0.04 -4.88
CA ARG A 135 -12.12 -0.30 -3.73
C ARG A 135 -11.33 -0.43 -2.43
N VAL A 136 -10.20 -1.13 -2.44
CA VAL A 136 -9.31 -1.24 -1.26
C VAL A 136 -8.84 0.16 -0.84
N LEU A 137 -8.32 0.96 -1.79
CA LEU A 137 -7.86 2.33 -1.53
C LEU A 137 -8.97 3.20 -0.93
N ALA A 138 -10.14 3.23 -1.56
CA ALA A 138 -11.29 3.98 -1.08
C ALA A 138 -11.75 3.52 0.33
N THR A 139 -11.63 2.22 0.62
CA THR A 139 -11.99 1.68 1.94
C THR A 139 -10.96 2.05 3.00
N ILE A 140 -9.66 2.14 2.66
CA ILE A 140 -8.63 2.69 3.56
C ILE A 140 -8.94 4.16 3.86
N ASP A 141 -9.34 4.95 2.87
CA ASP A 141 -9.72 6.35 3.08
C ASP A 141 -10.98 6.49 3.95
N ALA A 142 -11.95 5.60 3.78
CA ALA A 142 -13.12 5.53 4.64
C ALA A 142 -12.76 5.16 6.09
N TYR A 143 -11.78 4.25 6.28
CA TYR A 143 -11.24 3.92 7.60
C TYR A 143 -10.57 5.15 8.23
N ALA A 144 -9.72 5.85 7.47
CA ALA A 144 -9.04 7.05 7.91
C ALA A 144 -10.03 8.13 8.35
N ALA A 145 -11.04 8.42 7.53
CA ALA A 145 -12.09 9.37 7.84
C ALA A 145 -12.89 8.97 9.10
N LYS A 146 -13.26 7.69 9.22
CA LYS A 146 -14.04 7.17 10.35
C LYS A 146 -13.30 7.27 11.68
N PHE A 147 -11.99 7.02 11.70
CA PHE A 147 -11.20 6.95 12.92
C PHE A 147 -10.29 8.15 13.17
N GLY A 148 -10.37 9.18 12.29
CA GLY A 148 -9.71 10.47 12.49
C GLY A 148 -8.22 10.47 12.15
N TYR A 149 -7.81 9.75 11.09
CA TYR A 149 -6.44 9.71 10.58
C TYR A 149 -6.27 10.58 9.33
N ASP A 150 -5.09 11.19 9.19
CA ASP A 150 -4.63 11.88 7.98
C ASP A 150 -3.67 10.98 7.19
N VAL A 151 -4.23 9.94 6.56
CA VAL A 151 -3.44 8.95 5.83
C VAL A 151 -2.78 9.56 4.59
N ASP A 152 -3.37 10.55 3.93
CA ASP A 152 -2.76 11.19 2.76
C ASP A 152 -1.55 12.07 3.13
N GLY A 153 -1.62 12.77 4.26
CA GLY A 153 -0.45 13.44 4.84
C GLY A 153 0.64 12.43 5.22
N ALA A 154 0.27 11.31 5.83
CA ALA A 154 1.21 10.24 6.17
C ALA A 154 1.85 9.60 4.92
N VAL A 155 1.11 9.42 3.81
CA VAL A 155 1.66 8.97 2.51
C VAL A 155 2.76 9.92 2.03
N THR A 156 2.51 11.23 2.10
CA THR A 156 3.49 12.24 1.67
C THR A 156 4.77 12.15 2.50
N GLU A 157 4.66 12.20 3.82
CA GLU A 157 5.81 12.16 4.73
C GLU A 157 6.56 10.81 4.65
N LYS A 158 5.83 9.70 4.51
CA LYS A 158 6.45 8.37 4.39
C LYS A 158 7.23 8.22 3.09
N ARG A 159 6.75 8.77 1.99
CA ARG A 159 7.48 8.79 0.72
C ARG A 159 8.78 9.59 0.83
N GLU A 160 8.74 10.76 1.48
CA GLU A 160 9.94 11.57 1.75
C GLU A 160 10.94 10.81 2.62
N TYR A 161 10.48 10.18 3.69
CA TYR A 161 11.30 9.35 4.55
C TYR A 161 11.92 8.17 3.80
N ASN A 162 11.14 7.43 3.01
CA ASN A 162 11.59 6.27 2.25
C ASN A 162 12.62 6.62 1.17
N ALA A 163 12.57 7.82 0.58
CA ALA A 163 13.51 8.28 -0.42
C ALA A 163 14.98 8.36 0.07
N VAL A 164 15.17 8.55 1.38
CA VAL A 164 16.50 8.69 2.01
C VAL A 164 16.93 7.48 2.83
N ARG A 165 16.10 6.45 2.95
CA ARG A 165 16.41 5.25 3.75
C ARG A 165 17.61 4.48 3.23
N ALA A 166 18.56 4.21 4.13
CA ALA A 166 19.79 3.47 3.79
C ALA A 166 19.51 2.00 3.46
N ASP A 167 18.53 1.36 4.13
CA ASP A 167 18.18 -0.05 3.94
C ASP A 167 17.42 -0.32 2.62
N HIS A 168 17.03 0.72 1.89
CA HIS A 168 16.45 0.63 0.56
C HIS A 168 17.50 0.66 -0.56
N LYS A 169 18.76 0.97 -0.25
CA LYS A 169 19.85 1.02 -1.24
C LYS A 169 20.28 -0.38 -1.66
N ASN A 170 20.80 -0.51 -2.89
CA ASN A 170 21.20 -1.80 -3.45
C ASN A 170 22.23 -2.54 -2.57
N GLU A 171 23.18 -1.82 -1.97
CA GLU A 171 24.18 -2.41 -1.08
C GLU A 171 23.54 -3.11 0.13
N ALA A 172 22.54 -2.47 0.75
CA ALA A 172 21.81 -3.03 1.87
C ALA A 172 20.94 -4.23 1.46
N ARG A 173 20.31 -4.16 0.27
CA ARG A 173 19.51 -5.25 -0.30
C ARG A 173 20.35 -6.49 -0.64
N LEU A 174 21.61 -6.33 -1.06
CA LEU A 174 22.54 -7.40 -1.35
C LEU A 174 23.16 -8.05 -0.09
N ALA A 175 23.05 -7.42 1.07
CA ALA A 175 23.52 -7.99 2.33
C ALA A 175 22.80 -9.31 2.67
N ALA A 176 23.43 -10.16 3.51
CA ALA A 176 22.92 -11.49 3.86
C ALA A 176 21.46 -11.48 4.40
N ASN A 177 21.08 -10.41 5.12
CA ASN A 177 19.72 -10.19 5.67
C ASN A 177 19.02 -9.02 4.99
N GLY A 178 19.41 -8.63 3.78
CA GLY A 178 18.81 -7.53 3.04
C GLY A 178 17.39 -7.84 2.60
N LYS A 179 16.56 -6.79 2.52
CA LYS A 179 15.20 -6.89 2.00
C LYS A 179 15.23 -7.35 0.54
N LYS A 180 14.49 -8.39 0.22
CA LYS A 180 14.42 -8.96 -1.14
C LYS A 180 13.29 -8.36 -1.98
N TRP A 181 12.25 -7.90 -1.32
CA TRP A 181 11.06 -7.31 -1.89
C TRP A 181 10.43 -6.28 -0.94
#